data_ed4284156591be538f65a8cf79cca6af
#
_entry.id   ed4284156591be538f65a8cf79cca6af
#
_cell.length_a   1.000
_cell.length_b   1.000
_cell.length_c   1.000
_cell.angle_alpha   90.00
_cell.angle_beta   90.00
_cell.angle_gamma   90.00
#
_symmetry.space_group_name_H-M   'P 1'
#
loop_
_entity.id
_entity.type
_entity.pdbx_description
1 polymer ?
#
loop_
_entity_poly.entity_id
_entity_poly.type
_entity_poly.pdbx_seq_one_letter_code
_entity_poly.pdbx_strand_id
1 'polypeptide(L)'
;MSTKLFVGSLPWSIDDQKLKETFEPHGTIVSAKVVTDRSTGRSRGFGFVEMENSEDAQKAMSALNDSEIDGRNIVVNEAKARD
;
A
#
# COMPACT_ATOMS: atom_id res chain seq x y z
N MET A 1 -10.74 -14.47 1.61
CA MET A 1 -10.14 -14.16 0.31
C MET A 1 -9.30 -12.91 0.44
N SER A 2 -8.16 -12.91 -0.20
CA SER A 2 -7.28 -11.75 -0.12
C SER A 2 -7.76 -10.63 -1.03
N THR A 3 -7.40 -9.41 -0.67
CA THR A 3 -7.74 -8.23 -1.44
C THR A 3 -6.47 -7.42 -1.63
N LYS A 4 -6.21 -7.03 -2.85
CA LYS A 4 -5.04 -6.21 -3.17
C LYS A 4 -5.44 -4.75 -3.22
N LEU A 5 -4.63 -3.91 -2.57
CA LEU A 5 -4.83 -2.47 -2.52
C LEU A 5 -3.73 -1.77 -3.31
N PHE A 6 -4.10 -0.76 -4.08
CA PHE A 6 -3.16 0.14 -4.71
C PHE A 6 -2.88 1.30 -3.75
N VAL A 7 -1.60 1.59 -3.55
CA VAL A 7 -1.19 2.70 -2.68
C VAL A 7 -0.33 3.65 -3.50
N GLY A 8 -0.84 4.86 -3.69
CA GLY A 8 -0.17 5.88 -4.49
C GLY A 8 0.31 7.06 -3.68
N SER A 9 1.05 7.93 -4.31
CA SER A 9 1.62 9.14 -3.70
C SER A 9 2.52 8.83 -2.51
N LEU A 10 3.23 7.71 -2.59
CA LEU A 10 4.13 7.29 -1.52
C LEU A 10 5.38 8.18 -1.48
N PRO A 11 5.83 8.58 -0.28
CA PRO A 11 7.15 9.20 -0.14
C PRO A 11 8.25 8.25 -0.59
N TRP A 12 9.34 8.79 -1.07
CA TRP A 12 10.48 7.99 -1.51
C TRP A 12 11.12 7.20 -0.37
N SER A 13 10.91 7.63 0.87
CA SER A 13 11.46 6.97 2.04
C SER A 13 10.74 5.67 2.40
N ILE A 14 9.59 5.42 1.78
CA ILE A 14 8.80 4.23 2.08
C ILE A 14 9.29 3.06 1.24
N ASP A 15 9.71 1.99 1.91
CA ASP A 15 10.10 0.73 1.26
C ASP A 15 9.03 -0.34 1.52
N ASP A 16 9.30 -1.56 1.09
CA ASP A 16 8.36 -2.67 1.24
C ASP A 16 8.00 -2.90 2.70
N GLN A 17 9.01 -2.88 3.57
CA GLN A 17 8.80 -3.14 4.98
C GLN A 17 7.99 -2.02 5.65
N LYS A 18 8.31 -0.78 5.32
CA LYS A 18 7.60 0.37 5.87
C LYS A 18 6.13 0.35 5.43
N LEU A 19 5.90 0.00 4.17
CA LEU A 19 4.55 -0.12 3.64
C LEU A 19 3.78 -1.20 4.39
N LYS A 20 4.41 -2.35 4.61
CA LYS A 20 3.79 -3.42 5.38
C LYS A 20 3.45 -2.96 6.79
N GLU A 21 4.38 -2.30 7.47
CA GLU A 21 4.19 -1.81 8.83
C GLU A 21 3.04 -0.81 8.91
N THR A 22 2.87 -0.01 7.88
CA THR A 22 1.81 0.98 7.84
C THR A 22 0.43 0.32 7.82
N PHE A 23 0.32 -0.82 7.15
CA PHE A 23 -0.96 -1.51 6.99
C PHE A 23 -1.21 -2.60 8.03
N GLU A 24 -0.16 -3.11 8.68
CA GLU A 24 -0.29 -4.20 9.65
C GLU A 24 -1.28 -3.94 10.79
N PRO A 25 -1.35 -2.72 11.34
CA PRO A 25 -2.31 -2.46 12.43
C PRO A 25 -3.77 -2.65 12.00
N HIS A 26 -4.03 -2.69 10.71
CA HIS A 26 -5.39 -2.81 10.19
C HIS A 26 -5.77 -4.24 9.80
N GLY A 27 -4.81 -5.17 9.82
CA GLY A 27 -5.09 -6.57 9.52
C GLY A 27 -3.87 -7.32 9.04
N THR A 28 -4.07 -8.59 8.74
CA THR A 28 -2.99 -9.47 8.30
C THR A 28 -2.56 -9.13 6.87
N ILE A 29 -1.28 -8.91 6.69
CA ILE A 29 -0.70 -8.59 5.39
C ILE A 29 -0.16 -9.86 4.74
N VAL A 30 -0.62 -10.17 3.54
CA VAL A 30 -0.09 -11.27 2.74
C VAL A 30 1.20 -10.84 2.05
N SER A 31 1.17 -9.65 1.45
CA SER A 31 2.36 -9.10 0.82
C SER A 31 2.25 -7.58 0.74
N ALA A 32 3.40 -6.94 0.68
CA ALA A 32 3.47 -5.49 0.49
C ALA A 32 4.70 -5.20 -0.36
N LYS A 33 4.52 -4.41 -1.40
CA LYS A 33 5.60 -4.15 -2.33
C LYS A 33 5.50 -2.74 -2.91
N VAL A 34 6.60 -2.01 -2.82
CA VAL A 34 6.72 -0.71 -3.48
C VAL A 34 7.32 -0.95 -4.86
N VAL A 35 6.72 -0.33 -5.88
CA VAL A 35 7.23 -0.44 -7.24
C VAL A 35 8.42 0.49 -7.39
N THR A 36 9.53 -0.04 -7.88
CA THR A 36 10.75 0.72 -8.05
C THR A 36 11.11 0.81 -9.52
N ASP A 37 11.85 1.85 -9.87
CA ASP A 37 12.37 2.04 -11.22
C ASP A 37 13.57 1.10 -11.43
N ARG A 38 13.56 0.36 -12.52
CA ARG A 38 14.63 -0.58 -12.82
C ARG A 38 15.97 0.10 -13.05
N SER A 39 15.94 1.27 -13.62
CA SER A 39 17.17 1.98 -14.00
C SER A 39 17.84 2.62 -12.79
N THR A 40 17.07 3.17 -11.87
CA THR A 40 17.61 3.94 -10.76
C THR A 40 17.44 3.24 -9.40
N GLY A 41 16.55 2.25 -9.31
CA GLY A 41 16.23 1.61 -8.03
C GLY A 41 15.38 2.45 -7.11
N ARG A 42 14.92 3.59 -7.56
CA ARG A 42 14.11 4.49 -6.74
C ARG A 42 12.64 4.12 -6.79
N SER A 43 11.95 4.42 -5.71
CA SER A 43 10.49 4.23 -5.66
C SER A 43 9.82 5.09 -6.73
N ARG A 44 8.85 4.50 -7.42
CA ARG A 44 8.04 5.22 -8.39
C ARG A 44 6.89 5.98 -7.74
N GLY A 45 6.82 5.95 -6.40
CA GLY A 45 5.81 6.67 -5.66
C GLY A 45 4.51 5.90 -5.49
N PHE A 46 4.50 4.60 -5.78
CA PHE A 46 3.33 3.77 -5.56
C PHE A 46 3.73 2.34 -5.28
N GLY A 47 2.79 1.58 -4.74
CA GLY A 47 3.00 0.18 -4.45
C GLY A 47 1.68 -0.54 -4.29
N PHE A 48 1.78 -1.80 -3.88
CA PHE A 48 0.61 -2.65 -3.66
C PHE A 48 0.73 -3.35 -2.32
N VAL A 49 -0.41 -3.49 -1.66
CA VAL A 49 -0.52 -4.25 -0.42
C VAL A 49 -1.62 -5.28 -0.62
N GLU A 50 -1.32 -6.55 -0.34
CA GLU A 50 -2.33 -7.58 -0.36
C GLU A 50 -2.64 -7.96 1.08
N MET A 51 -3.91 -7.86 1.46
CA MET A 51 -4.38 -8.21 2.79
C MET A 51 -5.20 -9.48 2.71
N GLU A 52 -5.05 -10.33 3.73
CA GLU A 52 -5.70 -11.64 3.75
C GLU A 52 -7.22 -11.53 3.80
N ASN A 53 -7.73 -10.55 4.54
CA ASN A 53 -9.16 -10.38 4.78
C ASN A 53 -9.68 -9.15 4.07
N SER A 54 -10.71 -9.31 3.25
CA SER A 54 -11.25 -8.18 2.48
C SER A 54 -11.87 -7.12 3.37
N GLU A 55 -12.46 -7.50 4.51
CA GLU A 55 -13.00 -6.51 5.43
C GLU A 55 -11.92 -5.65 6.03
N ASP A 56 -10.79 -6.26 6.39
CA ASP A 56 -9.65 -5.52 6.90
C ASP A 56 -9.06 -4.61 5.83
N ALA A 57 -9.05 -5.07 4.58
CA ALA A 57 -8.59 -4.25 3.47
C ALA A 57 -9.45 -3.01 3.28
N GLN A 58 -10.77 -3.18 3.39
CA GLN A 58 -11.69 -2.05 3.29
C GLN A 58 -11.46 -1.04 4.43
N LYS A 59 -11.27 -1.55 5.65
CA LYS A 59 -10.99 -0.69 6.80
C LYS A 59 -9.67 0.04 6.64
N ALA A 60 -8.65 -0.66 6.18
CA ALA A 60 -7.34 -0.05 5.95
C ALA A 60 -7.43 1.04 4.89
N MET A 61 -8.16 0.77 3.82
CA MET A 61 -8.34 1.73 2.76
C MET A 61 -9.01 3.00 3.29
N SER A 62 -10.09 2.85 4.05
CA SER A 62 -10.79 3.99 4.63
C SER A 62 -9.94 4.77 5.60
N ALA A 63 -9.14 4.07 6.40
CA ALA A 63 -8.32 4.71 7.44
C ALA A 63 -7.11 5.41 6.85
N LEU A 64 -6.50 4.84 5.81
CA LEU A 64 -5.22 5.30 5.31
C LEU A 64 -5.31 6.16 4.07
N ASN A 65 -6.42 6.06 3.33
CA ASN A 65 -6.60 6.93 2.17
C ASN A 65 -6.57 8.40 2.62
N ASP A 66 -5.74 9.19 1.94
CA ASP A 66 -5.58 10.60 2.23
C ASP A 66 -4.87 10.89 3.57
N SER A 67 -4.31 9.88 4.21
CA SER A 67 -3.52 10.11 5.42
C SER A 67 -2.12 10.56 5.05
N GLU A 68 -1.53 11.36 5.94
CA GLU A 68 -0.21 11.93 5.68
C GLU A 68 0.90 11.02 6.22
N ILE A 69 1.85 10.70 5.33
CA ILE A 69 3.04 9.95 5.71
C ILE A 69 4.25 10.73 5.19
N ASP A 70 5.13 11.13 6.10
CA ASP A 70 6.35 11.87 5.77
C ASP A 70 6.07 13.09 4.90
N GLY A 71 4.97 13.80 5.20
CA GLY A 71 4.63 15.03 4.51
C GLY A 71 3.84 14.86 3.22
N ARG A 72 3.46 13.63 2.87
CA ARG A 72 2.68 13.38 1.66
C ARG A 72 1.39 12.65 2.01
N ASN A 73 0.31 13.07 1.39
CA ASN A 73 -0.98 12.40 1.55
C ASN A 73 -1.03 11.22 0.59
N ILE A 74 -1.09 10.02 1.13
CA ILE A 74 -1.12 8.80 0.30
C ILE A 74 -2.53 8.56 -0.20
N VAL A 75 -2.62 7.85 -1.33
CA VAL A 75 -3.89 7.44 -1.92
C VAL A 75 -3.99 5.93 -1.81
N VAL A 76 -5.08 5.43 -1.26
CA VAL A 76 -5.29 3.99 -1.13
C VAL A 76 -6.61 3.63 -1.81
N ASN A 77 -6.53 2.76 -2.80
CA ASN A 77 -7.70 2.28 -3.53
C ASN A 77 -7.61 0.77 -3.70
N GLU A 78 -8.74 0.14 -3.90
CA GLU A 78 -8.76 -1.28 -4.19
C GLU A 78 -8.22 -1.52 -5.61
N ALA A 79 -7.20 -2.39 -5.69
CA ALA A 79 -6.66 -2.79 -6.98
C ALA A 79 -7.46 -3.99 -7.45
N LYS A 80 -8.27 -3.82 -8.49
CA LYS A 80 -9.09 -4.91 -9.00
C LYS A 80 -8.22 -5.89 -9.76
N ALA A 81 -8.42 -7.17 -9.44
CA ALA A 81 -7.77 -8.22 -10.19
C ALA A 81 -8.32 -8.20 -11.62
N ARG A 82 -7.43 -8.42 -12.55
CA ARG A 82 -7.84 -8.62 -13.93
C ARG A 82 -8.02 -10.08 -14.21
N ASP A 83 -9.15 -10.41 -14.70
CA ASP A 83 -9.43 -11.79 -15.08
C ASP A 83 -9.14 -12.02 -16.54
#